data_dcf7b84e895cdc9d48d76d203d379122
#
_entry.id   dcf7b84e895cdc9d48d76d203d379122
#
_cell.length_a   1.000
_cell.length_b   1.000
_cell.length_c   1.000
_cell.angle_alpha   90.00
_cell.angle_beta   90.00
_cell.angle_gamma   90.00
#
_symmetry.space_group_name_H-M   'P 1'
#
loop_
_entity.id
_entity.type
_entity.pdbx_description
1 polymer ?
#
loop_
_entity_poly.entity_id
_entity_poly.type
_entity_poly.pdbx_seq_one_letter_code
_entity_poly.pdbx_strand_id
1 'polypeptide(L)'
;MKALYWLGTSLDDLRDFPEAARREAGFDLRLIQNDIEPRDWKPMSNVGAGVREIRIRAADGAYRVFYVVENAEAVYVLHAFQKTTQRTDIADIAKGKVRYKLIE
;
A
#
# COMPACT_ATOMS: atom_id res chain seq x y z
N MET A 1 -18.63 -1.05 -3.97
CA MET A 1 -17.16 -0.79 -4.04
C MET A 1 -16.72 -0.11 -2.75
N LYS A 2 -15.63 -0.60 -2.16
CA LYS A 2 -15.09 0.01 -0.95
C LYS A 2 -14.49 1.38 -1.26
N ALA A 3 -14.57 2.30 -0.30
CA ALA A 3 -13.93 3.60 -0.44
C ALA A 3 -12.45 3.49 -0.09
N LEU A 4 -11.61 4.31 -0.73
CA LEU A 4 -10.19 4.41 -0.40
C LEU A 4 -9.98 5.62 0.51
N TYR A 5 -9.25 5.40 1.59
CA TYR A 5 -8.82 6.46 2.49
C TYR A 5 -7.30 6.49 2.53
N TRP A 6 -6.74 7.66 2.32
CA TRP A 6 -5.29 7.85 2.21
C TRP A 6 -4.78 8.47 3.50
N LEU A 7 -3.89 7.78 4.19
CA LEU A 7 -3.34 8.27 5.46
C LEU A 7 -2.00 8.95 5.24
N GLY A 8 -1.77 10.02 5.99
CA GLY A 8 -0.54 10.79 5.88
C GLY A 8 -0.31 11.26 4.46
N THR A 9 0.92 11.11 3.97
CA THR A 9 1.30 11.53 2.62
C THR A 9 1.15 10.43 1.57
N SER A 10 0.44 9.34 1.91
CA SER A 10 0.43 8.15 1.04
C SER A 10 -0.06 8.41 -0.38
N LEU A 11 -1.06 9.28 -0.55
CA LEU A 11 -1.55 9.60 -1.88
C LEU A 11 -0.52 10.38 -2.69
N ASP A 12 0.09 11.39 -2.09
CA ASP A 12 1.11 12.18 -2.77
C ASP A 12 2.31 11.31 -3.13
N ASP A 13 2.70 10.42 -2.21
CA ASP A 13 3.82 9.52 -2.43
C ASP A 13 3.53 8.55 -3.59
N LEU A 14 2.30 8.04 -3.67
CA LEU A 14 1.92 7.16 -4.76
C LEU A 14 1.89 7.91 -6.09
N ARG A 15 1.41 9.16 -6.06
CA ARG A 15 1.39 10.00 -7.27
C ARG A 15 2.78 10.30 -7.80
N ASP A 16 3.79 10.23 -6.95
CA ASP A 16 5.18 10.45 -7.35
C ASP A 16 5.83 9.21 -7.97
N PHE A 17 5.15 8.08 -7.98
CA PHE A 17 5.65 6.89 -8.68
C PHE A 17 5.76 7.19 -10.18
N PRO A 18 6.73 6.56 -10.88
CA PRO A 18 6.73 6.59 -12.34
C PRO A 18 5.38 6.11 -12.89
N GLU A 19 5.03 6.58 -14.07
CA GLU A 19 3.70 6.33 -14.63
C GLU A 19 3.30 4.87 -14.63
N ALA A 20 4.18 3.97 -15.07
CA ALA A 20 3.87 2.54 -15.11
C ALA A 20 3.56 1.97 -13.74
N ALA A 21 4.39 2.31 -12.73
CA ALA A 21 4.18 1.83 -11.37
C ALA A 21 2.90 2.42 -10.77
N ARG A 22 2.64 3.70 -11.06
CA ARG A 22 1.44 4.38 -10.57
C ARG A 22 0.18 3.73 -11.12
N ARG A 23 0.17 3.39 -12.41
CA ARG A 23 -0.97 2.71 -13.04
C ARG A 23 -1.22 1.35 -12.42
N GLU A 24 -0.16 0.58 -12.19
CA GLU A 24 -0.31 -0.74 -11.60
C GLU A 24 -0.82 -0.67 -10.17
N ALA A 25 -0.32 0.30 -9.39
CA ALA A 25 -0.80 0.50 -8.04
C ALA A 25 -2.29 0.85 -8.04
N GLY A 26 -2.71 1.75 -8.92
CA GLY A 26 -4.11 2.14 -9.05
C GLY A 26 -5.00 0.97 -9.46
N PHE A 27 -4.52 0.14 -10.38
CA PHE A 27 -5.25 -1.04 -10.82
C PHE A 27 -5.44 -2.02 -9.65
N ASP A 28 -4.38 -2.30 -8.91
CA ASP A 28 -4.45 -3.21 -7.77
C ASP A 28 -5.37 -2.68 -6.66
N LEU A 29 -5.31 -1.37 -6.41
CA LEU A 29 -6.20 -0.78 -5.41
C LEU A 29 -7.67 -0.88 -5.84
N ARG A 30 -7.95 -0.75 -7.13
CA ARG A 30 -9.30 -0.94 -7.63
C ARG A 30 -9.77 -2.38 -7.48
N LEU A 31 -8.89 -3.36 -7.69
CA LEU A 31 -9.22 -4.76 -7.44
C LEU A 31 -9.63 -4.93 -5.97
N ILE A 32 -8.83 -4.38 -5.06
CA ILE A 32 -9.11 -4.47 -3.62
C ILE A 32 -10.45 -3.84 -3.26
N GLN A 33 -10.76 -2.69 -3.87
CA GLN A 33 -12.04 -2.02 -3.65
C GLN A 33 -13.22 -2.89 -4.06
N ASN A 34 -13.01 -3.81 -5.00
CA ASN A 34 -14.04 -4.70 -5.52
C ASN A 34 -13.94 -6.11 -4.95
N ASP A 35 -13.29 -6.27 -3.80
CA ASP A 35 -13.17 -7.55 -3.09
C ASP A 35 -12.34 -8.59 -3.85
N ILE A 36 -11.44 -8.13 -4.72
CA ILE A 36 -10.51 -8.99 -5.44
C ILE A 36 -9.12 -8.72 -4.90
N GLU A 37 -8.34 -9.77 -4.69
CA GLU A 37 -6.98 -9.59 -4.19
C GLU A 37 -6.08 -8.98 -5.25
N PRO A 38 -5.08 -8.18 -4.85
CA PRO A 38 -4.13 -7.64 -5.81
C PRO A 38 -3.28 -8.76 -6.41
N ARG A 39 -2.64 -8.49 -7.54
CA ARG A 39 -1.95 -9.52 -8.32
C ARG A 39 -0.73 -10.09 -7.61
N ASP A 40 -0.03 -9.27 -6.83
CA ASP A 40 1.17 -9.69 -6.09
C ASP A 40 1.22 -8.96 -4.76
N TRP A 41 1.14 -9.71 -3.67
CA TRP A 41 1.10 -9.11 -2.34
C TRP A 41 1.61 -10.09 -1.30
N LYS A 42 1.93 -9.55 -0.13
CA LYS A 42 2.26 -10.38 1.02
C LYS A 42 1.75 -9.73 2.30
N PRO A 43 1.51 -10.53 3.35
CA PRO A 43 1.12 -9.96 4.63
C PRO A 43 2.28 -9.20 5.28
N MET A 44 1.95 -8.13 5.99
CA MET A 44 2.89 -7.30 6.74
C MET A 44 2.38 -7.12 8.15
N SER A 45 2.30 -8.23 8.89
CA SER A 45 1.76 -8.22 10.26
C SER A 45 2.62 -7.38 11.21
N ASN A 46 3.89 -7.17 10.89
CA ASN A 46 4.76 -6.31 11.68
C ASN A 46 4.43 -4.83 11.53
N VAL A 47 3.61 -4.44 10.55
CA VAL A 47 3.08 -3.08 10.45
C VAL A 47 1.80 -2.99 11.28
N GLY A 48 0.93 -3.96 11.15
CA GLY A 48 -0.31 -4.03 11.90
C GLY A 48 -1.13 -5.23 11.48
N ALA A 49 -2.09 -5.62 12.31
CA ALA A 49 -2.93 -6.76 12.01
C ALA A 49 -3.72 -6.50 10.72
N GLY A 50 -3.69 -7.46 9.80
CA GLY A 50 -4.41 -7.37 8.54
C GLY A 50 -3.74 -6.51 7.48
N VAL A 51 -2.61 -5.88 7.79
CA VAL A 51 -1.89 -5.07 6.80
C VAL A 51 -1.25 -5.97 5.76
N ARG A 52 -1.35 -5.55 4.50
CA ARG A 52 -0.75 -6.23 3.35
C ARG A 52 0.11 -5.25 2.57
N GLU A 53 1.07 -5.79 1.85
CA GLU A 53 1.96 -5.02 0.99
C GLU A 53 1.69 -5.41 -0.45
N ILE A 54 1.24 -4.47 -1.27
CA ILE A 54 1.17 -4.67 -2.72
C ILE A 54 2.58 -4.56 -3.26
N ARG A 55 2.96 -5.49 -4.12
CA ARG A 55 4.29 -5.55 -4.70
C ARG A 55 4.20 -5.22 -6.18
N ILE A 56 4.90 -4.17 -6.59
CA ILE A 56 4.88 -3.69 -7.98
C ILE A 56 6.30 -3.68 -8.50
N ARG A 57 6.49 -4.22 -9.68
CA ARG A 57 7.79 -4.22 -10.34
C ARG A 57 7.68 -3.43 -11.62
N ALA A 58 8.55 -2.44 -11.78
CA ALA A 58 8.62 -1.62 -12.97
C ALA A 58 10.04 -1.65 -13.52
N ALA A 59 10.24 -1.07 -14.71
CA ALA A 59 11.56 -1.09 -15.38
C ALA A 59 12.66 -0.45 -14.54
N ASP A 60 12.30 0.57 -13.75
CA ASP A 60 13.28 1.34 -12.97
C ASP A 60 13.30 0.97 -11.48
N GLY A 61 12.62 -0.10 -11.08
CA GLY A 61 12.71 -0.55 -9.71
C GLY A 61 11.46 -1.22 -9.18
N ALA A 62 11.47 -1.45 -7.89
CA ALA A 62 10.38 -2.08 -7.17
C ALA A 62 9.65 -1.06 -6.31
N TYR A 63 8.33 -1.14 -6.29
CA TYR A 63 7.47 -0.22 -5.56
C TYR A 63 6.54 -1.00 -4.66
N ARG A 64 6.15 -0.41 -3.53
CA ARG A 64 5.33 -1.07 -2.52
C ARG A 64 4.25 -0.14 -2.03
N VAL A 65 3.09 -0.72 -1.68
CA VAL A 65 1.99 0.02 -1.07
C VAL A 65 1.48 -0.81 0.10
N PHE A 66 1.48 -0.22 1.29
CA PHE A 66 0.87 -0.85 2.47
C PHE A 66 -0.58 -0.46 2.52
N TYR A 67 -1.45 -1.44 2.71
CA TYR A 67 -2.88 -1.18 2.84
C TYR A 67 -3.50 -2.14 3.84
N VAL A 68 -4.68 -1.79 4.31
CA VAL A 68 -5.49 -2.69 5.12
C VAL A 68 -6.96 -2.53 4.75
N VAL A 69 -7.66 -3.65 4.64
CA VAL A 69 -9.10 -3.65 4.43
C VAL A 69 -9.74 -3.65 5.82
N GLU A 70 -10.29 -2.51 6.21
CA GLU A 70 -10.84 -2.36 7.56
C GLU A 70 -12.17 -3.09 7.71
N ASN A 71 -13.03 -2.96 6.71
CA ASN A 71 -14.34 -3.59 6.74
C ASN A 71 -14.93 -3.64 5.32
N ALA A 72 -16.20 -3.98 5.20
CA ALA A 72 -16.87 -4.11 3.91
C ALA A 72 -16.90 -2.79 3.11
N GLU A 73 -16.63 -1.66 3.75
CA GLU A 73 -16.79 -0.35 3.13
C GLU A 73 -15.51 0.45 2.97
N ALA A 74 -14.41 0.06 3.63
CA ALA A 74 -13.23 0.91 3.70
C ALA A 74 -11.92 0.16 3.50
N VAL A 75 -11.05 0.75 2.64
CA VAL A 75 -9.66 0.34 2.47
C VAL A 75 -8.80 1.54 2.86
N TYR A 76 -7.84 1.32 3.75
CA TYR A 76 -6.91 2.37 4.15
C TYR A 76 -5.56 2.14 3.51
N VAL A 77 -5.04 3.14 2.81
CA VAL A 77 -3.69 3.13 2.26
C VAL A 77 -2.78 3.81 3.27
N LEU A 78 -1.82 3.07 3.80
CA LEU A 78 -0.96 3.56 4.87
C LEU A 78 0.31 4.23 4.36
N HIS A 79 0.93 3.65 3.32
CA HIS A 79 2.24 4.11 2.88
C HIS A 79 2.51 3.61 1.47
N ALA A 80 3.17 4.43 0.66
CA ALA A 80 3.57 4.08 -0.70
C ALA A 80 5.01 4.53 -0.88
N PHE A 81 5.88 3.64 -1.40
CA PHE A 81 7.31 3.94 -1.46
C PHE A 81 8.02 3.09 -2.50
N GLN A 82 9.18 3.57 -2.93
CA GLN A 82 10.08 2.78 -3.76
C GLN A 82 10.95 1.92 -2.86
N LYS A 83 11.03 0.64 -3.15
CA LYS A 83 11.85 -0.28 -2.37
C LYS A 83 13.26 -0.31 -2.96
N THR A 84 14.24 0.11 -2.14
CA THR A 84 15.63 0.21 -2.59
C THR A 84 16.53 -0.85 -1.97
N THR A 85 16.00 -1.67 -1.05
CA THR A 85 16.76 -2.71 -0.36
C THR A 85 16.05 -4.05 -0.50
N GLN A 86 16.74 -5.15 -0.16
CA GLN A 86 16.14 -6.48 -0.23
C GLN A 86 15.04 -6.68 0.79
N ARG A 87 15.17 -6.03 1.93
CA ARG A 87 14.14 -6.05 2.97
C ARG A 87 13.39 -4.74 2.96
N THR A 88 12.14 -4.77 3.39
CA THR A 88 11.42 -3.53 3.62
C THR A 88 12.13 -2.75 4.71
N ASP A 89 12.43 -1.49 4.42
CA ASP A 89 13.19 -0.62 5.30
C ASP A 89 12.43 -0.40 6.62
N ILE A 90 13.19 -0.34 7.72
CA ILE A 90 12.64 -0.08 9.06
C ILE A 90 11.89 1.26 9.07
N ALA A 91 12.40 2.26 8.35
CA ALA A 91 11.74 3.57 8.28
C ALA A 91 10.35 3.48 7.63
N ASP A 92 10.21 2.65 6.58
CA ASP A 92 8.93 2.45 5.91
C ASP A 92 7.96 1.70 6.81
N ILE A 93 8.45 0.68 7.52
CA ILE A 93 7.64 -0.06 8.48
C ILE A 93 7.15 0.87 9.58
N ALA A 94 8.04 1.73 10.08
CA ALA A 94 7.70 2.67 11.16
C ALA A 94 6.60 3.63 10.72
N LYS A 95 6.68 4.17 9.50
CA LYS A 95 5.63 5.04 8.97
C LYS A 95 4.30 4.31 8.88
N GLY A 96 4.34 3.08 8.40
CA GLY A 96 3.14 2.25 8.33
C GLY A 96 2.51 2.04 9.69
N LYS A 97 3.32 1.74 10.70
CA LYS A 97 2.82 1.53 12.07
C LYS A 97 2.15 2.77 12.63
N VAL A 98 2.77 3.94 12.47
CA VAL A 98 2.21 5.19 12.96
C VAL A 98 0.86 5.45 12.33
N ARG A 99 0.75 5.28 11.01
CA ARG A 99 -0.49 5.53 10.30
C ARG A 99 -1.56 4.50 10.60
N TYR A 100 -1.16 3.25 10.79
CA TYR A 100 -2.09 2.20 11.18
C TYR A 100 -2.83 2.55 12.47
N LYS A 101 -2.13 3.15 13.42
CA LYS A 101 -2.74 3.54 14.69
C LYS A 101 -3.78 4.65 14.53
N LEU A 102 -3.74 5.39 13.43
CA LEU A 102 -4.72 6.46 13.19
C LEU A 102 -6.09 5.93 12.78
N ILE A 103 -6.19 4.65 12.44
CA ILE A 103 -7.44 4.06 11.93
C ILE A 103 -8.47 3.84 13.06
N GLU A 104 -8.05 3.77 14.28
CA GLU A 104 -8.95 3.47 15.40
C GLU A 104 -9.99 4.54 15.69
#